data_7b726e2eadc879d60c5a81057257c0f4
#
_entry.id   7b726e2eadc879d60c5a81057257c0f4
#
_cell.length_a   1.000
_cell.length_b   1.000
_cell.length_c   1.000
_cell.angle_alpha   90.00
_cell.angle_beta   90.00
_cell.angle_gamma   90.00
#
_symmetry.space_group_name_H-M   'P 1'
#
loop_
_entity.id
_entity.type
_entity.pdbx_description
1 polymer ?
#
loop_
_entity_poly.entity_id
_entity_poly.type
_entity_poly.pdbx_seq_one_letter_code
_entity_poly.pdbx_strand_id
1 'polypeptide(L)'
;MILLDTNVLSALMRREADPVVVAWLDAQPPESIWTTAITVFEIRFGLEILAKGRKRKALEEAFASALAEDFDGRILAFDQAAADAAATIAARQREAGRTVEIRDVQIAGIAVARKATVTTRNTRHFAGTGITLIDPWAG
;
A
#
# COMPACT_ATOMS: atom_id res chain seq x y z
N MET A 1 13.58 1.08 1.38
CA MET A 1 12.31 1.51 0.76
C MET A 1 11.20 0.64 1.31
N ILE A 2 10.25 1.26 1.99
CA ILE A 2 9.15 0.60 2.68
C ILE A 2 7.85 1.11 2.05
N LEU A 3 7.07 0.22 1.44
CA LEU A 3 5.81 0.57 0.81
C LEU A 3 4.67 0.38 1.80
N LEU A 4 3.88 1.41 2.05
CA LEU A 4 2.67 1.28 2.83
C LEU A 4 1.53 0.79 1.93
N ASP A 5 0.96 -0.37 2.27
CA ASP A 5 -0.22 -0.89 1.59
C ASP A 5 -1.47 -0.09 2.00
N THR A 6 -2.53 -0.24 1.26
CA THR A 6 -3.78 0.52 1.40
C THR A 6 -4.33 0.46 2.83
N ASN A 7 -4.36 -0.71 3.47
CA ASN A 7 -4.90 -0.85 4.82
C ASN A 7 -4.08 -0.09 5.87
N VAL A 8 -2.76 -0.03 5.71
CA VAL A 8 -1.88 0.72 6.61
C VAL A 8 -2.11 2.22 6.45
N LEU A 9 -2.12 2.70 5.21
CA LEU A 9 -2.36 4.12 4.93
C LEU A 9 -3.76 4.54 5.37
N SER A 10 -4.78 3.70 5.14
CA SER A 10 -6.14 3.97 5.61
C SER A 10 -6.23 4.07 7.13
N ALA A 11 -5.48 3.24 7.87
CA ALA A 11 -5.43 3.30 9.33
C ALA A 11 -4.84 4.62 9.83
N LEU A 12 -3.90 5.20 9.08
CA LEU A 12 -3.30 6.50 9.40
C LEU A 12 -4.21 7.68 9.08
N MET A 13 -5.13 7.52 8.13
CA MET A 13 -6.05 8.58 7.68
C MET A 13 -7.29 8.73 8.56
N ARG A 14 -7.58 7.79 9.44
CA ARG A 14 -8.73 7.86 10.32
C ARG A 14 -8.64 9.07 11.24
N ARG A 15 -9.80 9.60 11.64
CA ARG A 15 -9.88 10.70 12.61
C ARG A 15 -9.05 10.41 13.86
N GLU A 16 -9.15 9.16 14.36
CA GLU A 16 -8.28 8.66 15.42
C GLU A 16 -7.38 7.61 14.79
N ALA A 17 -6.19 8.03 14.36
CA ALA A 17 -5.22 7.12 13.77
C ALA A 17 -4.85 6.01 14.76
N ASP A 18 -4.64 4.80 14.24
CA ASP A 18 -4.29 3.65 15.07
C ASP A 18 -2.92 3.91 15.74
N PRO A 19 -2.87 3.95 17.09
CA PRO A 19 -1.63 4.30 17.79
C PRO A 19 -0.51 3.30 17.56
N VAL A 20 -0.81 2.03 17.33
CA VAL A 20 0.20 1.00 17.05
C VAL A 20 0.89 1.29 15.72
N VAL A 21 0.11 1.62 14.69
CA VAL A 21 0.64 1.94 13.36
C VAL A 21 1.40 3.26 13.39
N VAL A 22 0.88 4.27 14.07
CA VAL A 22 1.56 5.56 14.21
C VAL A 22 2.91 5.39 14.89
N ALA A 23 2.98 4.63 15.99
CA ALA A 23 4.23 4.38 16.71
C ALA A 23 5.24 3.65 15.82
N TRP A 24 4.78 2.64 15.07
CA TRP A 24 5.64 1.92 14.14
C TRP A 24 6.19 2.87 13.06
N LEU A 25 5.33 3.69 12.47
CA LEU A 25 5.70 4.64 11.41
C LEU A 25 6.70 5.68 11.93
N ASP A 26 6.45 6.22 13.11
CA ASP A 26 7.33 7.24 13.72
C ASP A 26 8.74 6.70 14.00
N ALA A 27 8.88 5.39 14.15
CA ALA A 27 10.17 4.76 14.36
C ALA A 27 10.97 4.59 13.05
N GLN A 28 10.34 4.83 11.89
CA GLN A 28 11.01 4.67 10.59
C GLN A 28 11.59 6.00 10.11
N PRO A 29 12.73 5.99 9.38
CA PRO A 29 13.21 7.19 8.72
C PRO A 29 12.14 7.71 7.73
N PRO A 30 11.74 9.00 7.80
CA PRO A 30 10.69 9.52 6.93
C PRO A 30 10.93 9.28 5.44
N GLU A 31 12.17 9.42 4.99
CA GLU A 31 12.56 9.26 3.58
C GLU A 31 12.49 7.80 3.10
N SER A 32 12.35 6.84 4.02
CA SER A 32 12.21 5.42 3.65
C SER A 32 10.76 5.04 3.33
N ILE A 33 9.81 5.88 3.65
CA ILE A 33 8.37 5.60 3.52
C ILE A 33 7.87 6.02 2.15
N TRP A 34 7.30 5.05 1.43
CA TRP A 34 6.79 5.19 0.08
C TRP A 34 5.39 4.60 -0.01
N THR A 35 4.66 4.94 -1.06
CA THR A 35 3.44 4.24 -1.44
C THR A 35 3.46 3.95 -2.93
N THR A 36 2.40 3.41 -3.48
CA THR A 36 2.31 3.07 -4.89
C THR A 36 1.11 3.76 -5.55
N ALA A 37 1.18 3.92 -6.86
CA ALA A 37 0.05 4.42 -7.64
C ALA A 37 -1.19 3.52 -7.52
N ILE A 38 -1.00 2.23 -7.28
CA ILE A 38 -2.10 1.28 -7.05
C ILE A 38 -2.83 1.63 -5.75
N THR A 39 -2.08 1.89 -4.67
CA THR A 39 -2.67 2.32 -3.39
C THR A 39 -3.38 3.66 -3.53
N VAL A 40 -2.81 4.61 -4.27
CA VAL A 40 -3.46 5.89 -4.56
C VAL A 40 -4.79 5.66 -5.27
N PHE A 41 -4.82 4.80 -6.28
CA PHE A 41 -6.05 4.44 -6.98
C PHE A 41 -7.08 3.84 -6.02
N GLU A 42 -6.70 2.88 -5.19
CA GLU A 42 -7.62 2.22 -4.27
C GLU A 42 -8.25 3.21 -3.28
N ILE A 43 -7.45 4.09 -2.71
CA ILE A 43 -7.94 5.09 -1.76
C ILE A 43 -8.83 6.11 -2.47
N ARG A 44 -8.41 6.61 -3.62
CA ARG A 44 -9.23 7.57 -4.40
C ARG A 44 -10.56 6.95 -4.82
N PHE A 45 -10.54 5.70 -5.26
CA PHE A 45 -11.78 4.98 -5.60
C PHE A 45 -12.70 4.89 -4.38
N GLY A 46 -12.17 4.51 -3.23
CA GLY A 46 -12.96 4.45 -1.99
C GLY A 46 -13.55 5.79 -1.60
N LEU A 47 -12.81 6.88 -1.77
CA LEU A 47 -13.29 8.23 -1.50
C LEU A 47 -14.39 8.65 -2.48
N GLU A 48 -14.24 8.33 -3.76
CA GLU A 48 -15.22 8.68 -4.80
C GLU A 48 -16.58 8.02 -4.59
N ILE A 49 -16.61 6.81 -4.02
CA ILE A 49 -17.89 6.10 -3.76
C ILE A 49 -18.52 6.47 -2.41
N LEU A 50 -17.82 7.21 -1.54
CA LEU A 50 -18.43 7.72 -0.32
C LEU A 50 -19.45 8.81 -0.65
N ALA A 51 -20.53 8.86 0.14
CA ALA A 51 -21.50 9.94 0.04
C ALA A 51 -20.80 11.29 0.27
N LYS A 52 -21.14 12.29 -0.54
CA LYS A 52 -20.63 13.64 -0.36
C LYS A 52 -21.04 14.17 1.00
N GLY A 53 -20.11 14.84 1.68
CA GLY A 53 -20.34 15.39 2.99
C GLY A 53 -19.05 15.59 3.77
N ARG A 54 -19.18 15.86 5.06
CA ARG A 54 -18.04 16.19 5.94
C ARG A 54 -17.02 15.06 6.06
N LYS A 55 -17.51 13.82 6.17
CA LYS A 55 -16.64 12.64 6.31
C LYS A 55 -15.76 12.46 5.09
N ARG A 56 -16.35 12.50 3.90
CA ARG A 56 -15.61 12.39 2.64
C ARG A 56 -14.59 13.51 2.51
N LYS A 57 -15.02 14.75 2.77
CA LYS A 57 -14.14 15.92 2.66
C LYS A 57 -12.95 15.83 3.62
N ALA A 58 -13.19 15.43 4.87
CA ALA A 58 -12.13 15.25 5.86
C ALA A 58 -11.12 14.18 5.43
N LEU A 59 -11.59 13.05 4.88
CA LEU A 59 -10.72 11.99 4.39
C LEU A 59 -9.95 12.42 3.13
N GLU A 60 -10.58 13.16 2.23
CA GLU A 60 -9.89 13.70 1.04
C GLU A 60 -8.77 14.66 1.45
N GLU A 61 -9.01 15.51 2.42
CA GLU A 61 -8.00 16.44 2.96
C GLU A 61 -6.86 15.69 3.66
N ALA A 62 -7.20 14.66 4.46
CA ALA A 62 -6.21 13.83 5.14
C ALA A 62 -5.33 13.10 4.14
N PHE A 63 -5.90 12.57 3.07
CA PHE A 63 -5.16 11.88 2.03
C PHE A 63 -4.24 12.82 1.26
N ALA A 64 -4.75 13.99 0.87
CA ALA A 64 -3.96 15.01 0.18
C ALA A 64 -2.76 15.45 1.05
N SER A 65 -3.00 15.66 2.33
CA SER A 65 -1.95 16.01 3.29
C SER A 65 -0.90 14.91 3.43
N ALA A 66 -1.33 13.66 3.54
CA ALA A 66 -0.43 12.52 3.63
C ALA A 66 0.47 12.43 2.39
N LEU A 67 -0.09 12.56 1.18
CA LEU A 67 0.68 12.49 -0.05
C LEU A 67 1.69 13.63 -0.18
N ALA A 68 1.30 14.84 0.22
CA ALA A 68 2.16 16.02 0.10
C ALA A 68 3.23 16.07 1.19
N GLU A 69 2.88 15.78 2.43
CA GLU A 69 3.74 15.97 3.60
C GLU A 69 4.45 14.69 4.03
N ASP A 70 3.70 13.60 4.23
CA ASP A 70 4.28 12.37 4.77
C ASP A 70 5.07 11.60 3.70
N PHE A 71 4.55 11.53 2.49
CA PHE A 71 5.21 10.85 1.39
C PHE A 71 6.09 11.77 0.54
N ASP A 72 5.82 13.07 0.56
CA ASP A 72 6.57 14.07 -0.23
C ASP A 72 6.74 13.61 -1.69
N GLY A 73 5.65 13.13 -2.28
CA GLY A 73 5.64 12.66 -3.66
C GLY A 73 6.32 11.30 -3.89
N ARG A 74 6.71 10.59 -2.84
CA ARG A 74 7.31 9.24 -2.97
C ARG A 74 6.23 8.21 -3.29
N ILE A 75 5.78 8.24 -4.54
CA ILE A 75 4.75 7.34 -5.07
C ILE A 75 5.37 6.57 -6.24
N LEU A 76 5.43 5.24 -6.11
CA LEU A 76 5.99 4.39 -7.17
C LEU A 76 4.94 4.05 -8.21
N ALA A 77 5.31 4.23 -9.48
CA ALA A 77 4.46 3.89 -10.60
C ALA A 77 4.43 2.37 -10.84
N PHE A 78 3.34 1.90 -11.43
CA PHE A 78 3.26 0.55 -11.99
C PHE A 78 3.81 0.61 -13.42
N ASP A 79 5.13 0.57 -13.52
CA ASP A 79 5.85 0.67 -14.79
C ASP A 79 6.04 -0.71 -15.44
N GLN A 80 6.78 -0.77 -16.55
CA GLN A 80 6.99 -2.03 -17.26
C GLN A 80 7.71 -3.08 -16.41
N ALA A 81 8.74 -2.67 -15.66
CA ALA A 81 9.46 -3.61 -14.79
C ALA A 81 8.54 -4.21 -13.73
N ALA A 82 7.68 -3.38 -13.13
CA ALA A 82 6.67 -3.83 -12.19
C ALA A 82 5.64 -4.75 -12.85
N ALA A 83 5.22 -4.43 -14.05
CA ALA A 83 4.27 -5.24 -14.81
C ALA A 83 4.83 -6.63 -15.12
N ASP A 84 6.09 -6.71 -15.54
CA ASP A 84 6.76 -7.98 -15.82
C ASP A 84 6.85 -8.84 -14.55
N ALA A 85 7.25 -8.24 -13.44
CA ALA A 85 7.32 -8.94 -12.15
C ALA A 85 5.93 -9.40 -11.68
N ALA A 86 4.92 -8.54 -11.79
CA ALA A 86 3.54 -8.87 -11.41
C ALA A 86 2.99 -10.02 -12.25
N ALA A 87 3.25 -10.05 -13.55
CA ALA A 87 2.82 -11.12 -14.44
C ALA A 87 3.40 -12.47 -14.01
N THR A 88 4.68 -12.51 -13.67
CA THR A 88 5.34 -13.71 -13.19
C THR A 88 4.72 -14.20 -11.86
N ILE A 89 4.48 -13.28 -10.92
CA ILE A 89 3.84 -13.59 -9.64
C ILE A 89 2.43 -14.16 -9.87
N ALA A 90 1.63 -13.48 -10.69
CA ALA A 90 0.26 -13.88 -10.98
C ALA A 90 0.20 -15.29 -11.62
N ALA A 91 1.10 -15.57 -12.56
CA ALA A 91 1.18 -16.87 -13.21
C ALA A 91 1.52 -17.99 -12.22
N ARG A 92 2.47 -17.73 -11.31
CA ARG A 92 2.84 -18.70 -10.27
C ARG A 92 1.70 -18.96 -9.29
N GLN A 93 0.96 -17.91 -8.90
CA GLN A 93 -0.21 -18.09 -8.04
C GLN A 93 -1.29 -18.91 -8.70
N ARG A 94 -1.55 -18.65 -9.98
CA ARG A 94 -2.53 -19.42 -10.75
C ARG A 94 -2.12 -20.88 -10.87
N GLU A 95 -0.86 -21.16 -11.17
CA GLU A 95 -0.32 -22.53 -11.25
C GLU A 95 -0.44 -23.26 -9.90
N ALA A 96 -0.30 -22.54 -8.80
CA ALA A 96 -0.46 -23.09 -7.45
C ALA A 96 -1.93 -23.22 -7.01
N GLY A 97 -2.88 -22.93 -7.89
CA GLY A 97 -4.31 -23.01 -7.59
C GLY A 97 -4.84 -21.89 -6.70
N ARG A 98 -4.09 -20.79 -6.58
CA ARG A 98 -4.52 -19.64 -5.77
C ARG A 98 -5.35 -18.66 -6.60
N THR A 99 -6.26 -17.96 -5.92
CA THR A 99 -6.97 -16.83 -6.53
C THR A 99 -6.00 -15.67 -6.72
N VAL A 100 -5.97 -15.11 -7.92
CA VAL A 100 -5.13 -13.95 -8.23
C VAL A 100 -5.91 -12.67 -7.93
N GLU A 101 -5.41 -11.91 -6.95
CA GLU A 101 -5.90 -10.57 -6.65
C GLU A 101 -5.06 -9.55 -7.42
N ILE A 102 -5.66 -8.91 -8.42
CA ILE A 102 -4.94 -8.07 -9.38
C ILE A 102 -4.16 -6.95 -8.68
N ARG A 103 -4.79 -6.22 -7.77
CA ARG A 103 -4.13 -5.08 -7.10
C ARG A 103 -2.96 -5.54 -6.23
N ASP A 104 -3.13 -6.67 -5.55
CA ASP A 104 -2.07 -7.21 -4.69
C ASP A 104 -0.87 -7.67 -5.50
N VAL A 105 -1.07 -8.33 -6.64
CA VAL A 105 0.05 -8.73 -7.50
C VAL A 105 0.71 -7.52 -8.17
N GLN A 106 -0.04 -6.47 -8.45
CA GLN A 106 0.54 -5.22 -8.98
C GLN A 106 1.44 -4.55 -7.95
N ILE A 107 0.99 -4.45 -6.70
CA ILE A 107 1.81 -3.93 -5.60
C ILE A 107 3.04 -4.80 -5.39
N ALA A 108 2.86 -6.13 -5.36
CA ALA A 108 3.98 -7.07 -5.24
C ALA A 108 4.99 -6.91 -6.38
N GLY A 109 4.51 -6.70 -7.60
CA GLY A 109 5.36 -6.46 -8.76
C GLY A 109 6.19 -5.19 -8.61
N ILE A 110 5.60 -4.12 -8.12
CA ILE A 110 6.34 -2.87 -7.82
C ILE A 110 7.41 -3.14 -6.76
N ALA A 111 7.06 -3.87 -5.70
CA ALA A 111 8.00 -4.20 -4.62
C ALA A 111 9.18 -5.03 -5.12
N VAL A 112 8.93 -6.02 -5.96
CA VAL A 112 9.99 -6.86 -6.57
C VAL A 112 10.89 -6.00 -7.45
N ALA A 113 10.30 -5.20 -8.33
CA ALA A 113 11.06 -4.37 -9.27
C ALA A 113 11.95 -3.34 -8.56
N ARG A 114 11.52 -2.85 -7.40
CA ARG A 114 12.23 -1.83 -6.61
C ARG A 114 12.99 -2.41 -5.43
N LYS A 115 12.91 -3.71 -5.19
CA LYS A 115 13.52 -4.37 -4.01
C LYS A 115 13.03 -3.74 -2.70
N ALA A 116 11.72 -3.48 -2.64
CA ALA A 116 11.10 -2.82 -1.50
C ALA A 116 10.43 -3.83 -0.57
N THR A 117 10.28 -3.43 0.69
CA THR A 117 9.48 -4.15 1.69
C THR A 117 8.06 -3.62 1.66
N VAL A 118 7.07 -4.50 1.75
CA VAL A 118 5.66 -4.10 1.82
C VAL A 118 5.18 -4.19 3.27
N THR A 119 4.57 -3.12 3.75
CA THR A 119 3.95 -3.05 5.07
C THR A 119 2.46 -3.21 4.89
N THR A 120 1.89 -4.26 5.45
CA THR A 120 0.48 -4.62 5.29
C THR A 120 -0.02 -5.44 6.47
N ARG A 121 -1.31 -5.32 6.78
CA ARG A 121 -2.00 -6.21 7.70
C ARG A 121 -2.36 -7.54 7.04
N ASN A 122 -2.59 -7.52 5.72
CA ASN A 122 -3.06 -8.67 4.94
C ASN A 122 -1.88 -9.47 4.37
N THR A 123 -1.01 -9.96 5.24
CA THR A 123 0.20 -10.69 4.81
C THR A 123 -0.12 -11.92 3.97
N ARG A 124 -1.29 -12.55 4.18
CA ARG A 124 -1.73 -13.69 3.38
C ARG A 124 -1.91 -13.38 1.90
N HIS A 125 -2.31 -12.15 1.58
CA HIS A 125 -2.50 -11.72 0.19
C HIS A 125 -1.19 -11.70 -0.59
N PHE A 126 -0.07 -11.59 0.11
CA PHE A 126 1.26 -11.53 -0.48
C PHE A 126 2.06 -12.82 -0.29
N ALA A 127 1.42 -13.86 0.26
CA ALA A 127 2.08 -15.14 0.46
C ALA A 127 2.51 -15.75 -0.88
N GLY A 128 3.72 -16.30 -0.92
CA GLY A 128 4.26 -16.91 -2.13
C GLY A 128 4.77 -15.92 -3.17
N THR A 129 4.79 -14.62 -2.88
CA THR A 129 5.31 -13.60 -3.81
C THR A 129 6.83 -13.42 -3.71
N GLY A 130 7.44 -13.89 -2.63
CA GLY A 130 8.88 -13.75 -2.41
C GLY A 130 9.31 -12.38 -1.89
N ILE A 131 8.37 -11.47 -1.64
CA ILE A 131 8.68 -10.14 -1.11
C ILE A 131 8.78 -10.15 0.41
N THR A 132 9.53 -9.22 0.97
CA THR A 132 9.62 -9.01 2.41
C THR A 132 8.38 -8.26 2.89
N LEU A 133 7.74 -8.79 3.95
CA LEU A 133 6.52 -8.22 4.51
C LEU A 133 6.74 -7.78 5.95
N ILE A 134 6.11 -6.68 6.34
CA ILE A 134 6.04 -6.22 7.72
C ILE A 134 4.56 -6.00 8.05
N ASP A 135 4.12 -6.54 9.19
CA ASP A 135 2.81 -6.24 9.74
C ASP A 135 3.01 -5.37 10.99
N PRO A 136 2.68 -4.06 10.93
CA PRO A 136 2.89 -3.15 12.06
C PRO A 136 2.08 -3.54 13.31
N TRP A 137 0.99 -4.27 13.13
CA TRP A 137 0.14 -4.70 14.26
C TRP A 137 0.69 -5.94 14.96
N ALA A 138 1.50 -6.74 14.28
CA ALA A 138 2.04 -7.99 14.83
C ALA A 138 3.36 -7.78 15.59
N GLY A 139 3.98 -6.65 15.41
CA GLY A 139 5.28 -6.33 15.96
C GLY A 139 5.25 -5.59 17.24
#